data_594afb46955ee774d1ebcaf18662ede2
#
_entry.id   594afb46955ee774d1ebcaf18662ede2
#
_cell.length_a   1.000
_cell.length_b   1.000
_cell.length_c   1.000
_cell.angle_alpha   90.00
_cell.angle_beta   90.00
_cell.angle_gamma   90.00
#
_symmetry.space_group_name_H-M   'P 1'
#
loop_
_entity.id
_entity.type
_entity.pdbx_description
1 polymer ?
#
loop_
_entity_poly.entity_id
_entity_poly.type
_entity_poly.pdbx_seq_one_letter_code
_entity_poly.pdbx_strand_id
1 'polypeptide(L)'
;MKNRELTDKWFHFLYAVIWPFFNLFRPVRAVGREHIPEGPVVICPNHTSIGDPFYVVFAFGWKFPMRAMAKIQIMKVPFIGWILGKGGVFGVDRGAADMKAVKTALKCLKDGDKLLVFPEGTRVHEGENVEAKTGAILFATRTNTPLLPVYVPAKKKLFRPNTVVIGEPYYPKYEGRKPTSDELQLFAQELMDRVQKLGEGQR
;
A
#
# COMPACT_ATOMS: atom_id res chain seq x y z
N MET A 1 7.50 -14.26 -8.53
CA MET A 1 6.46 -15.10 -7.88
C MET A 1 6.03 -16.18 -8.87
N LYS A 2 6.03 -17.43 -8.43
CA LYS A 2 5.71 -18.58 -9.31
C LYS A 2 4.24 -18.56 -9.73
N ASN A 3 3.78 -17.84 -10.61
CA ASN A 3 2.44 -17.79 -11.19
C ASN A 3 1.60 -16.56 -10.74
N ARG A 4 1.85 -15.41 -11.41
CA ARG A 4 1.07 -14.18 -11.24
C ARG A 4 -0.44 -14.44 -11.41
N GLU A 5 -0.82 -15.18 -12.45
CA GLU A 5 -2.22 -15.51 -12.75
C GLU A 5 -2.91 -16.26 -11.58
N LEU A 6 -2.22 -17.22 -10.96
CA LEU A 6 -2.76 -17.95 -9.82
C LEU A 6 -2.93 -17.03 -8.60
N THR A 7 -1.99 -16.12 -8.38
CA THR A 7 -2.07 -15.15 -7.30
C THR A 7 -3.23 -14.17 -7.51
N ASP A 8 -3.46 -13.74 -8.76
CA ASP A 8 -4.59 -12.87 -9.10
C ASP A 8 -5.94 -13.60 -8.93
N LYS A 9 -6.01 -14.88 -9.30
CA LYS A 9 -7.20 -15.73 -9.03
C LYS A 9 -7.49 -15.83 -7.53
N TRP A 10 -6.44 -16.03 -6.71
CA TRP A 10 -6.58 -16.04 -5.25
C TRP A 10 -6.97 -14.67 -4.69
N PHE A 11 -6.41 -13.59 -5.21
CA PHE A 11 -6.82 -12.23 -4.83
C PHE A 11 -8.31 -12.02 -5.10
N HIS A 12 -8.80 -12.38 -6.29
CA HIS A 12 -10.20 -12.26 -6.66
C HIS A 12 -11.10 -13.14 -5.79
N PHE A 13 -10.70 -14.37 -5.51
CA PHE A 13 -11.44 -15.25 -4.61
C PHE A 13 -11.56 -14.64 -3.20
N LEU A 14 -10.45 -14.20 -2.61
CA LEU A 14 -10.45 -13.57 -1.30
C LEU A 14 -11.26 -12.26 -1.29
N TYR A 15 -11.15 -11.47 -2.35
CA TYR A 15 -11.96 -10.27 -2.52
C TYR A 15 -13.46 -10.60 -2.50
N ALA A 16 -13.89 -11.57 -3.28
CA ALA A 16 -15.29 -11.98 -3.38
C ALA A 16 -15.85 -12.49 -2.04
N VAL A 17 -15.02 -13.21 -1.27
CA VAL A 17 -15.42 -13.74 0.03
C VAL A 17 -15.46 -12.66 1.10
N ILE A 18 -14.44 -11.80 1.17
CA ILE A 18 -14.29 -10.84 2.28
C ILE A 18 -15.11 -9.57 2.05
N TRP A 19 -15.19 -9.07 0.81
CA TRP A 19 -15.82 -7.79 0.49
C TRP A 19 -17.28 -7.67 0.97
N PRO A 20 -18.18 -8.66 0.77
CA PRO A 20 -19.58 -8.51 1.18
C PRO A 20 -19.72 -8.30 2.69
N PHE A 21 -18.99 -9.10 3.47
CA PHE A 21 -19.02 -8.99 4.94
C PHE A 21 -18.38 -7.69 5.41
N PHE A 22 -17.22 -7.34 4.86
CA PHE A 22 -16.54 -6.10 5.22
C PHE A 22 -17.41 -4.88 4.88
N ASN A 23 -17.97 -4.84 3.66
CA ASN A 23 -18.77 -3.74 3.19
C ASN A 23 -20.12 -3.61 3.92
N LEU A 24 -20.68 -4.72 4.43
CA LEU A 24 -21.89 -4.68 5.27
C LEU A 24 -21.65 -3.90 6.57
N PHE A 25 -20.51 -4.14 7.24
CA PHE A 25 -20.21 -3.52 8.53
C PHE A 25 -19.43 -2.21 8.39
N ARG A 26 -18.60 -2.09 7.37
CA ARG A 26 -17.67 -0.97 7.16
C ARG A 26 -17.62 -0.56 5.68
N PRO A 27 -18.71 0.01 5.15
CA PRO A 27 -18.78 0.39 3.74
C PRO A 27 -17.60 1.28 3.35
N VAL A 28 -17.04 1.03 2.17
CA VAL A 28 -15.93 1.79 1.61
C VAL A 28 -16.41 2.63 0.44
N ARG A 29 -16.20 3.95 0.52
CA ARG A 29 -16.37 4.87 -0.58
C ARG A 29 -14.98 5.27 -1.09
N ALA A 30 -14.75 5.20 -2.39
CA ALA A 30 -13.50 5.65 -3.01
C ALA A 30 -13.72 6.97 -3.76
N VAL A 31 -12.77 7.88 -3.63
CA VAL A 31 -12.66 9.13 -4.40
C VAL A 31 -11.31 9.11 -5.10
N GLY A 32 -11.26 9.51 -6.37
CA GLY A 32 -10.02 9.53 -7.17
C GLY A 32 -9.65 8.18 -7.79
N ARG A 33 -10.60 7.27 -8.04
CA ARG A 33 -10.32 5.99 -8.71
C ARG A 33 -9.73 6.16 -10.12
N GLU A 34 -10.05 7.23 -10.78
CA GLU A 34 -9.52 7.65 -12.09
C GLU A 34 -8.02 7.87 -12.09
N HIS A 35 -7.43 8.13 -10.92
CA HIS A 35 -5.99 8.29 -10.74
C HIS A 35 -5.21 6.97 -10.71
N ILE A 36 -5.90 5.82 -10.61
CA ILE A 36 -5.22 4.52 -10.53
C ILE A 36 -4.63 4.16 -11.90
N PRO A 37 -3.29 4.09 -12.05
CA PRO A 37 -2.69 3.71 -13.32
C PRO A 37 -3.03 2.27 -13.70
N GLU A 38 -3.17 1.98 -14.98
CA GLU A 38 -3.30 0.59 -15.47
C GLU A 38 -2.02 -0.22 -15.23
N GLY A 39 -0.85 0.42 -15.31
CA GLY A 39 0.46 -0.19 -15.09
C GLY A 39 0.84 -0.36 -13.61
N PRO A 40 2.13 -0.65 -13.36
CA PRO A 40 2.66 -0.78 -12.02
C PRO A 40 2.62 0.56 -11.28
N VAL A 41 2.42 0.51 -9.99
CA VAL A 41 2.40 1.69 -9.11
C VAL A 41 2.75 1.29 -7.68
N VAL A 42 3.45 2.15 -6.95
CA VAL A 42 3.67 2.00 -5.51
C VAL A 42 2.56 2.74 -4.78
N ILE A 43 1.63 2.00 -4.17
CA ILE A 43 0.48 2.52 -3.44
C ILE A 43 0.93 2.82 -2.01
N CYS A 44 0.79 4.07 -1.59
CA CYS A 44 1.33 4.59 -0.35
C CYS A 44 0.25 5.21 0.55
N PRO A 45 -0.46 4.42 1.34
CA PRO A 45 -1.44 4.93 2.30
C PRO A 45 -0.81 5.28 3.65
N ASN A 46 -1.50 6.12 4.45
CA ASN A 46 -1.28 6.21 5.89
C ASN A 46 -1.73 4.94 6.60
N HIS A 47 -1.19 4.67 7.79
CA HIS A 47 -1.45 3.44 8.54
C HIS A 47 -1.83 3.69 9.98
N THR A 48 -3.11 3.57 10.32
CA THR A 48 -3.65 3.81 11.65
C THR A 48 -4.28 2.57 12.30
N SER A 49 -4.64 1.58 11.49
CA SER A 49 -5.28 0.35 11.98
C SER A 49 -4.91 -0.90 11.19
N ILE A 50 -5.08 -2.07 11.80
CA ILE A 50 -4.85 -3.37 11.14
C ILE A 50 -5.77 -3.60 9.92
N GLY A 51 -6.89 -2.90 9.87
CA GLY A 51 -7.87 -2.99 8.78
C GLY A 51 -7.53 -2.14 7.55
N ASP A 52 -6.56 -1.21 7.61
CA ASP A 52 -6.28 -0.28 6.51
C ASP A 52 -6.00 -0.94 5.16
N PRO A 53 -5.28 -2.09 5.09
CA PRO A 53 -5.07 -2.78 3.82
C PRO A 53 -6.39 -3.17 3.14
N PHE A 54 -7.41 -3.56 3.89
CA PHE A 54 -8.72 -3.91 3.34
C PHE A 54 -9.43 -2.68 2.77
N TYR A 55 -9.35 -1.52 3.46
CA TYR A 55 -9.91 -0.27 2.94
C TYR A 55 -9.28 0.11 1.61
N VAL A 56 -7.95 -0.03 1.47
CA VAL A 56 -7.24 0.24 0.22
C VAL A 56 -7.67 -0.76 -0.85
N VAL A 57 -7.64 -2.07 -0.57
CA VAL A 57 -8.04 -3.11 -1.53
C VAL A 57 -9.48 -2.88 -2.04
N PHE A 58 -10.42 -2.56 -1.15
CA PHE A 58 -11.82 -2.35 -1.53
C PHE A 58 -12.07 -0.99 -2.20
N ALA A 59 -11.27 0.03 -1.87
CA ALA A 59 -11.30 1.31 -2.57
C ALA A 59 -10.82 1.18 -4.02
N PHE A 60 -9.79 0.39 -4.27
CA PHE A 60 -9.30 0.11 -5.62
C PHE A 60 -10.25 -0.76 -6.41
N GLY A 61 -10.85 -1.74 -5.74
CA GLY A 61 -11.86 -2.61 -6.33
C GLY A 61 -11.26 -3.84 -7.03
N TRP A 62 -12.16 -4.66 -7.52
CA TRP A 62 -11.86 -5.95 -8.16
C TRP A 62 -10.87 -5.87 -9.33
N LYS A 63 -10.94 -4.79 -10.12
CA LYS A 63 -10.16 -4.63 -11.36
C LYS A 63 -8.65 -4.53 -11.11
N PHE A 64 -8.22 -4.16 -9.91
CA PHE A 64 -6.83 -3.82 -9.61
C PHE A 64 -6.21 -4.74 -8.55
N PRO A 65 -5.86 -6.00 -8.91
CA PRO A 65 -5.08 -6.85 -8.01
C PRO A 65 -3.78 -6.20 -7.58
N MET A 66 -3.41 -6.35 -6.32
CA MET A 66 -2.19 -5.75 -5.77
C MET A 66 -1.41 -6.75 -4.92
N ARG A 67 -0.11 -6.51 -4.81
CA ARG A 67 0.79 -7.18 -3.87
C ARG A 67 0.97 -6.28 -2.66
N ALA A 68 1.16 -6.86 -1.48
CA ALA A 68 1.32 -6.07 -0.26
C ALA A 68 2.50 -6.55 0.57
N MET A 69 3.17 -5.61 1.23
CA MET A 69 4.20 -5.90 2.21
C MET A 69 3.57 -5.95 3.61
N ALA A 70 3.79 -7.05 4.34
CA ALA A 70 3.33 -7.21 5.71
C ALA A 70 4.49 -7.56 6.65
N LYS A 71 4.33 -7.31 7.95
CA LYS A 71 5.30 -7.70 8.97
C LYS A 71 5.51 -9.22 8.94
N ILE A 72 6.76 -9.70 8.93
CA ILE A 72 7.09 -11.13 8.80
C ILE A 72 6.39 -12.00 9.85
N GLN A 73 6.14 -11.47 11.05
CA GLN A 73 5.44 -12.18 12.12
C GLN A 73 4.01 -12.55 11.74
N ILE A 74 3.31 -11.72 10.95
CA ILE A 74 1.96 -12.01 10.46
C ILE A 74 2.00 -13.19 9.48
N MET A 75 3.05 -13.25 8.64
CA MET A 75 3.24 -14.33 7.69
C MET A 75 3.60 -15.67 8.35
N LYS A 76 4.08 -15.63 9.59
CA LYS A 76 4.39 -16.84 10.40
C LYS A 76 3.18 -17.41 11.13
N VAL A 77 2.07 -16.67 11.22
CA VAL A 77 0.83 -17.20 11.82
C VAL A 77 0.27 -18.29 10.90
N PRO A 78 0.12 -19.53 11.39
CA PRO A 78 -0.44 -20.62 10.61
C PRO A 78 -1.79 -20.24 10.01
N PHE A 79 -2.10 -20.75 8.81
CA PHE A 79 -3.33 -20.46 8.07
C PHE A 79 -3.45 -19.01 7.58
N ILE A 80 -3.29 -18.00 8.45
CA ILE A 80 -3.34 -16.57 8.05
C ILE A 80 -2.21 -16.25 7.06
N GLY A 81 -0.97 -16.58 7.41
CA GLY A 81 0.18 -16.35 6.54
C GLY A 81 0.08 -17.11 5.21
N TRP A 82 -0.50 -18.31 5.23
CA TRP A 82 -0.74 -19.09 4.02
C TRP A 82 -1.78 -18.41 3.11
N ILE A 83 -2.93 -17.98 3.64
CA ILE A 83 -3.98 -17.27 2.89
C ILE A 83 -3.44 -15.97 2.32
N LEU A 84 -2.80 -15.15 3.16
CA LEU A 84 -2.21 -13.87 2.73
C LEU A 84 -1.16 -14.07 1.65
N GLY A 85 -0.30 -15.08 1.80
CA GLY A 85 0.71 -15.41 0.79
C GLY A 85 0.11 -15.81 -0.56
N LYS A 86 -0.98 -16.57 -0.57
CA LYS A 86 -1.74 -16.89 -1.78
C LYS A 86 -2.32 -15.63 -2.43
N GLY A 87 -2.84 -14.70 -1.64
CA GLY A 87 -3.37 -13.40 -2.09
C GLY A 87 -2.31 -12.39 -2.53
N GLY A 88 -1.02 -12.75 -2.49
CA GLY A 88 0.06 -11.88 -2.98
C GLY A 88 0.72 -11.01 -1.90
N VAL A 89 0.45 -11.29 -0.62
CA VAL A 89 1.16 -10.64 0.49
C VAL A 89 2.49 -11.34 0.75
N PHE A 90 3.55 -10.58 0.99
CA PHE A 90 4.85 -11.13 1.38
C PHE A 90 5.41 -10.44 2.63
N GLY A 91 6.19 -11.19 3.40
CA GLY A 91 6.73 -10.72 4.67
C GLY A 91 7.95 -9.82 4.48
N VAL A 92 8.08 -8.85 5.39
CA VAL A 92 9.28 -8.01 5.55
C VAL A 92 9.70 -8.02 7.01
N ASP A 93 10.99 -8.24 7.25
CA ASP A 93 11.59 -8.04 8.56
C ASP A 93 11.98 -6.56 8.71
N ARG A 94 11.27 -5.87 9.60
CA ARG A 94 11.46 -4.43 9.82
C ARG A 94 12.65 -4.11 10.74
N GLY A 95 13.21 -5.12 11.41
CA GLY A 95 14.34 -4.99 12.31
C GLY A 95 15.70 -5.13 11.64
N ALA A 96 15.74 -5.53 10.36
CA ALA A 96 16.97 -5.77 9.60
C ALA A 96 16.84 -5.27 8.16
N ALA A 97 17.97 -5.13 7.47
CA ALA A 97 17.98 -4.85 6.04
C ALA A 97 17.53 -6.11 5.26
N ASP A 98 16.21 -6.28 5.12
CA ASP A 98 15.63 -7.45 4.45
C ASP A 98 15.76 -7.35 2.92
N MET A 99 16.93 -7.75 2.43
CA MET A 99 17.24 -7.77 1.01
C MET A 99 16.33 -8.69 0.20
N LYS A 100 15.74 -9.74 0.84
CA LYS A 100 14.78 -10.62 0.17
C LYS A 100 13.46 -9.91 -0.08
N ALA A 101 12.95 -9.19 0.92
CA ALA A 101 11.74 -8.37 0.76
C ALA A 101 11.95 -7.26 -0.29
N VAL A 102 13.10 -6.57 -0.26
CA VAL A 102 13.45 -5.55 -1.26
C VAL A 102 13.48 -6.15 -2.68
N LYS A 103 14.17 -7.27 -2.89
CA LYS A 103 14.19 -7.95 -4.20
C LYS A 103 12.79 -8.37 -4.66
N THR A 104 11.96 -8.84 -3.74
CA THR A 104 10.57 -9.23 -4.04
C THR A 104 9.75 -8.03 -4.47
N ALA A 105 9.82 -6.91 -3.75
CA ALA A 105 9.13 -5.66 -4.10
C ALA A 105 9.52 -5.14 -5.48
N LEU A 106 10.83 -5.05 -5.75
CA LEU A 106 11.35 -4.62 -7.06
C LEU A 106 10.91 -5.55 -8.19
N LYS A 107 10.88 -6.87 -7.93
CA LYS A 107 10.39 -7.84 -8.90
C LYS A 107 8.91 -7.66 -9.19
N CYS A 108 8.07 -7.49 -8.17
CA CYS A 108 6.63 -7.24 -8.35
C CYS A 108 6.38 -6.05 -9.28
N LEU A 109 7.04 -4.92 -9.05
CA LEU A 109 6.89 -3.71 -9.87
C LEU A 109 7.38 -3.92 -11.31
N LYS A 110 8.52 -4.60 -11.50
CA LYS A 110 9.04 -4.96 -12.83
C LYS A 110 8.13 -5.93 -13.59
N ASP A 111 7.44 -6.82 -12.88
CA ASP A 111 6.45 -7.74 -13.44
C ASP A 111 5.12 -7.02 -13.78
N GLY A 112 5.01 -5.71 -13.50
CA GLY A 112 3.84 -4.89 -13.79
C GLY A 112 2.76 -4.93 -12.71
N ASP A 113 3.08 -5.43 -11.51
CA ASP A 113 2.12 -5.47 -10.39
C ASP A 113 2.02 -4.12 -9.68
N LYS A 114 0.89 -3.88 -9.03
CA LYS A 114 0.70 -2.80 -8.07
C LYS A 114 1.21 -3.24 -6.70
N LEU A 115 1.99 -2.40 -6.03
CA LEU A 115 2.62 -2.73 -4.75
C LEU A 115 2.11 -1.81 -3.64
N LEU A 116 1.41 -2.37 -2.66
CA LEU A 116 0.96 -1.68 -1.46
C LEU A 116 2.07 -1.66 -0.40
N VAL A 117 2.50 -0.47 -0.03
CA VAL A 117 3.52 -0.22 0.99
C VAL A 117 3.04 0.87 1.92
N PHE A 118 3.07 0.64 3.23
CA PHE A 118 2.81 1.68 4.23
C PHE A 118 4.13 2.40 4.56
N PRO A 119 4.30 3.68 4.15
CA PRO A 119 5.58 4.39 4.31
C PRO A 119 5.98 4.60 5.77
N GLU A 120 5.01 4.69 6.68
CA GLU A 120 5.25 4.82 8.11
C GLU A 120 5.94 3.58 8.71
N GLY A 121 5.87 2.43 8.04
CA GLY A 121 6.48 1.18 8.48
C GLY A 121 5.87 0.57 9.74
N THR A 122 5.00 1.29 10.44
CA THR A 122 4.23 0.85 11.62
C THR A 122 2.88 1.54 11.63
N ARG A 123 1.98 1.14 12.54
CA ARG A 123 0.74 1.88 12.78
C ARG A 123 1.05 3.11 13.62
N VAL A 124 0.51 4.26 13.21
CA VAL A 124 0.67 5.54 13.87
C VAL A 124 -0.64 5.91 14.55
N HIS A 125 -0.60 6.20 15.84
CA HIS A 125 -1.75 6.65 16.59
C HIS A 125 -1.89 8.18 16.55
N GLU A 126 -3.08 8.69 16.87
CA GLU A 126 -3.38 10.12 16.85
C GLU A 126 -2.40 10.87 17.78
N GLY A 127 -1.68 11.84 17.25
CA GLY A 127 -0.67 12.63 17.98
C GLY A 127 0.77 12.08 17.93
N GLU A 128 0.98 10.88 17.37
CA GLU A 128 2.33 10.35 17.14
C GLU A 128 2.91 10.89 15.84
N ASN A 129 4.17 11.30 15.88
CA ASN A 129 4.92 11.71 14.70
C ASN A 129 5.95 10.60 14.38
N VAL A 130 5.74 9.87 13.30
CA VAL A 130 6.62 8.78 12.89
C VAL A 130 7.31 9.18 11.59
N GLU A 131 8.61 9.11 11.57
CA GLU A 131 9.41 9.38 10.40
C GLU A 131 9.11 8.38 9.27
N ALA A 132 8.79 8.89 8.10
CA ALA A 132 8.49 8.06 6.94
C ALA A 132 9.73 7.27 6.49
N LYS A 133 9.54 5.99 6.18
CA LYS A 133 10.60 5.11 5.67
C LYS A 133 10.81 5.33 4.17
N THR A 134 12.05 5.34 3.76
CA THR A 134 12.48 5.59 2.37
C THR A 134 12.19 4.44 1.40
N GLY A 135 11.71 3.29 1.91
CA GLY A 135 11.52 2.08 1.12
C GLY A 135 10.60 2.25 -0.09
N ALA A 136 9.46 2.94 0.07
CA ALA A 136 8.54 3.19 -1.03
C ALA A 136 9.19 4.03 -2.14
N ILE A 137 9.94 5.07 -1.76
CA ILE A 137 10.68 5.94 -2.69
C ILE A 137 11.77 5.15 -3.42
N LEU A 138 12.51 4.31 -2.67
CA LEU A 138 13.54 3.44 -3.23
C LEU A 138 12.96 2.48 -4.29
N PHE A 139 11.78 1.91 -4.04
CA PHE A 139 11.13 1.02 -5.01
C PHE A 139 10.72 1.79 -6.26
N ALA A 140 10.05 2.94 -6.08
CA ALA A 140 9.60 3.79 -7.18
C ALA A 140 10.76 4.24 -8.08
N THR A 141 11.83 4.78 -7.49
CA THR A 141 12.99 5.30 -8.24
C THR A 141 13.80 4.20 -8.94
N ARG A 142 13.95 3.02 -8.31
CA ARG A 142 14.68 1.90 -8.92
C ARG A 142 13.94 1.18 -10.04
N THR A 143 12.63 1.32 -10.10
CA THR A 143 11.80 0.67 -11.14
C THR A 143 11.17 1.65 -12.10
N ASN A 144 11.45 2.95 -11.95
CA ASN A 144 10.79 4.03 -12.68
C ASN A 144 9.27 3.89 -12.65
N THR A 145 8.72 3.70 -11.45
CA THR A 145 7.30 3.46 -11.19
C THR A 145 6.74 4.64 -10.39
N PRO A 146 5.53 5.16 -10.68
CA PRO A 146 4.97 6.26 -9.92
C PRO A 146 4.61 5.87 -8.49
N LEU A 147 4.67 6.84 -7.59
CA LEU A 147 4.08 6.80 -6.25
C LEU A 147 2.62 7.23 -6.33
N LEU A 148 1.74 6.55 -5.61
CA LEU A 148 0.32 6.89 -5.53
C LEU A 148 -0.04 7.13 -4.06
N PRO A 149 -0.18 8.40 -3.62
CA PRO A 149 -0.59 8.72 -2.27
C PRO A 149 -2.06 8.34 -2.08
N VAL A 150 -2.37 7.71 -0.96
CA VAL A 150 -3.74 7.29 -0.61
C VAL A 150 -4.03 7.67 0.84
N TYR A 151 -5.17 8.29 1.09
CA TYR A 151 -5.61 8.56 2.45
C TYR A 151 -6.68 7.57 2.89
N VAL A 152 -6.47 6.96 4.06
CA VAL A 152 -7.43 6.10 4.76
C VAL A 152 -7.85 6.81 6.04
N PRO A 153 -9.16 7.01 6.31
CA PRO A 153 -9.59 7.75 7.50
C PRO A 153 -9.09 7.10 8.79
N ALA A 154 -8.59 7.92 9.74
CA ALA A 154 -8.10 7.41 11.02
C ALA A 154 -9.25 6.81 11.86
N LYS A 155 -10.38 7.51 11.95
CA LYS A 155 -11.59 7.07 12.64
C LYS A 155 -12.50 6.32 11.67
N LYS A 156 -12.56 4.98 11.80
CA LYS A 156 -13.41 4.12 10.97
C LYS A 156 -14.82 4.05 11.55
N LYS A 157 -15.80 4.40 10.73
CA LYS A 157 -17.23 4.38 11.11
C LYS A 157 -17.80 2.99 10.85
N LEU A 158 -18.63 2.51 11.80
CA LEU A 158 -19.38 1.27 11.65
C LEU A 158 -20.73 1.58 10.97
N PHE A 159 -21.15 0.74 10.03
CA PHE A 159 -22.39 0.88 9.25
C PHE A 159 -22.54 2.21 8.49
N ARG A 160 -21.45 2.93 8.30
CA ARG A 160 -21.41 4.19 7.53
C ARG A 160 -20.22 4.19 6.59
N PRO A 161 -20.33 4.88 5.44
CA PRO A 161 -19.23 4.95 4.48
C PRO A 161 -17.95 5.53 5.09
N ASN A 162 -16.85 4.84 4.83
CA ASN A 162 -15.50 5.29 5.13
C ASN A 162 -14.84 5.71 3.82
N THR A 163 -14.58 7.00 3.65
CA THR A 163 -14.05 7.53 2.40
C THR A 163 -12.54 7.35 2.34
N VAL A 164 -12.09 6.56 1.38
CA VAL A 164 -10.67 6.46 0.99
C VAL A 164 -10.44 7.41 -0.18
N VAL A 165 -9.43 8.25 -0.09
CA VAL A 165 -9.07 9.21 -1.13
C VAL A 165 -7.79 8.77 -1.83
N ILE A 166 -7.84 8.62 -3.13
CA ILE A 166 -6.73 8.24 -3.99
C ILE A 166 -6.25 9.50 -4.70
N GLY A 167 -5.02 9.91 -4.41
CA GLY A 167 -4.42 11.09 -5.02
C GLY A 167 -3.87 10.83 -6.42
N GLU A 168 -3.29 11.85 -7.03
CA GLU A 168 -2.65 11.74 -8.34
C GLU A 168 -1.32 10.99 -8.24
N PRO A 169 -1.01 10.10 -9.19
CA PRO A 169 0.29 9.44 -9.24
C PRO A 169 1.37 10.44 -9.65
N TYR A 170 2.55 10.32 -9.07
CA TYR A 170 3.68 11.19 -9.39
C TYR A 170 5.02 10.45 -9.32
N TYR A 171 6.03 11.02 -9.98
CA TYR A 171 7.40 10.54 -9.93
C TYR A 171 8.23 11.51 -9.09
N PRO A 172 9.06 11.04 -8.13
CA PRO A 172 10.04 11.88 -7.46
C PRO A 172 11.03 12.46 -8.48
N LYS A 173 11.25 13.77 -8.44
CA LYS A 173 12.20 14.45 -9.35
C LYS A 173 13.52 14.66 -8.63
N TYR A 174 14.59 14.09 -9.14
CA TYR A 174 15.94 14.20 -8.61
C TYR A 174 16.94 14.37 -9.76
N GLU A 175 18.08 14.95 -9.46
CA GLU A 175 19.18 15.09 -10.41
C GLU A 175 20.12 13.88 -10.33
N GLY A 176 20.74 13.54 -11.46
CA GLY A 176 21.67 12.43 -11.52
C GLY A 176 21.04 11.06 -11.78
N ARG A 177 21.83 10.02 -11.58
CA ARG A 177 21.48 8.62 -11.92
C ARG A 177 20.59 7.93 -10.85
N LYS A 178 20.67 8.38 -9.62
CA LYS A 178 19.91 7.86 -8.46
C LYS A 178 19.82 8.95 -7.39
N PRO A 179 18.73 8.99 -6.60
CA PRO A 179 18.63 9.94 -5.50
C PRO A 179 19.66 9.64 -4.39
N THR A 180 20.11 10.67 -3.71
CA THR A 180 20.92 10.59 -2.49
C THR A 180 20.09 10.11 -1.30
N SER A 181 20.72 9.80 -0.17
CA SER A 181 20.02 9.42 1.06
C SER A 181 19.11 10.54 1.57
N ASP A 182 19.58 11.77 1.50
CA ASP A 182 18.83 12.95 1.98
C ASP A 182 17.62 13.24 1.08
N GLU A 183 17.78 13.12 -0.25
CA GLU A 183 16.67 13.21 -1.20
C GLU A 183 15.64 12.11 -0.98
N LEU A 184 16.07 10.88 -0.70
CA LEU A 184 15.13 9.79 -0.38
C LEU A 184 14.29 10.11 0.86
N GLN A 185 14.89 10.70 1.90
CA GLN A 185 14.19 11.09 3.11
C GLN A 185 13.25 12.27 2.88
N LEU A 186 13.70 13.27 2.10
CA LEU A 186 12.86 14.41 1.70
C LEU A 186 11.62 13.95 0.92
N PHE A 187 11.80 13.07 -0.05
CA PHE A 187 10.69 12.52 -0.83
C PHE A 187 9.74 11.65 0.00
N ALA A 188 10.27 10.94 1.01
CA ALA A 188 9.42 10.18 1.93
C ALA A 188 8.53 11.11 2.77
N GLN A 189 9.06 12.24 3.22
CA GLN A 189 8.28 13.26 3.93
C GLN A 189 7.26 13.91 3.00
N GLU A 190 7.67 14.34 1.80
CA GLU A 190 6.76 14.91 0.79
C GLU A 190 5.60 13.98 0.46
N LEU A 191 5.86 12.68 0.35
CA LEU A 191 4.82 11.66 0.13
C LEU A 191 3.79 11.67 1.27
N MET A 192 4.25 11.73 2.54
CA MET A 192 3.33 11.74 3.68
C MET A 192 2.54 13.05 3.76
N ASP A 193 3.16 14.19 3.44
CA ASP A 193 2.47 15.48 3.35
C ASP A 193 1.35 15.45 2.29
N ARG A 194 1.60 14.82 1.13
CA ARG A 194 0.58 14.60 0.11
C ARG A 194 -0.55 13.72 0.62
N VAL A 195 -0.25 12.63 1.35
CA VAL A 195 -1.26 11.76 1.96
C VAL A 195 -2.10 12.52 2.98
N GLN A 196 -1.49 13.35 3.83
CA GLN A 196 -2.22 14.14 4.83
C GLN A 196 -3.14 15.18 4.19
N LYS A 197 -2.68 15.89 3.16
CA LYS A 197 -3.50 16.86 2.40
C LYS A 197 -4.76 16.22 1.80
N LEU A 198 -4.68 14.98 1.34
CA LEU A 198 -5.87 14.25 0.86
C LEU A 198 -6.92 14.04 1.97
N GLY A 199 -6.49 13.97 3.23
CA GLY A 199 -7.37 13.81 4.38
C GLY A 199 -8.04 15.10 4.86
N GLU A 200 -7.45 16.27 4.60
CA GLU A 200 -7.98 17.56 5.07
C GLU A 200 -9.35 17.89 4.49
N GLY A 201 -9.62 17.51 3.25
CA GLY A 201 -10.91 17.67 2.59
C GLY A 201 -12.01 16.70 3.06
N GLN A 202 -11.73 15.80 4.03
CA GLN A 202 -12.65 14.75 4.49
C GLN A 202 -13.07 14.90 5.98
N ARG A 203 -12.68 15.98 6.65
CA ARG A 203 -13.07 16.30 8.03
C ARG A 203 -14.43 16.92 8.13
#